data_756e52243a449ac4440b5781481f492b
#
_entry.id   756e52243a449ac4440b5781481f492b
#
_cell.length_a   1.000
_cell.length_b   1.000
_cell.length_c   1.000
_cell.angle_alpha   90.00
_cell.angle_beta   90.00
_cell.angle_gamma   90.00
#
_symmetry.space_group_name_H-M   'P 1'
#
loop_
_entity.id
_entity.type
_entity.pdbx_description
1 polymer ?
#
loop_
_entity_poly.entity_id
_entity_poly.type
_entity_poly.pdbx_seq_one_letter_code
_entity_poly.pdbx_strand_id
1 'polypeptide(L)'
;MTSRFGVGCSFPMALLASACLFAQVVRAQDEAPKAPSEEPTVVPEEPKKAPSPWLLLPTFSNSPKLGASFGALAGYVRKFDAKSQVSIFGVSAQYTSTDSATAVAFARTSFDADQHRLNVIAVGGVVKNDYDDFLGTGAPLKSEDHIRAFGARYLYRVKDDWFIGAQVLVTNYQIVGQTAMDDDLIAFLGLTGFEASGIGLVGQHDSRDRTDSPTKGWLLNVNNVAYRPKAEGSENFSVYRLDYRHFWSHGDGSVLALRQNNQWTQNAPLGAYAPVQLRGYTMGEYLGQSMSSFEIEERHRLAERWTATLFGGFACLYGGDRSGCSGSNLFPSIGVGVQYFLKPAAGIVANLEYALGKDGNSALLFKMGYAW
;
A
#
# COMPACT_ATOMS: atom_id res chain seq x y z
N MET A 1 45.71 28.05 1.22
CA MET A 1 44.78 28.98 0.54
C MET A 1 43.38 28.42 0.73
N THR A 2 42.68 29.05 1.61
CA THR A 2 41.31 28.73 2.06
C THR A 2 40.28 29.35 1.11
N SER A 3 39.32 28.60 0.67
CA SER A 3 38.10 29.18 0.12
C SER A 3 36.88 28.38 0.63
N ARG A 4 36.16 29.03 1.53
CA ARG A 4 34.82 28.64 2.00
C ARG A 4 33.81 29.03 0.92
N PHE A 5 32.95 28.10 0.51
CA PHE A 5 31.69 28.44 -0.11
C PHE A 5 30.55 28.00 0.82
N GLY A 6 29.91 29.00 1.41
CA GLY A 6 28.64 28.81 2.11
C GLY A 6 27.50 28.81 1.09
N VAL A 7 26.70 27.78 1.11
CA VAL A 7 25.43 27.74 0.39
C VAL A 7 24.33 27.96 1.43
N GLY A 8 23.69 29.11 1.34
CA GLY A 8 22.54 29.49 2.15
C GLY A 8 21.30 28.68 1.76
N CYS A 9 20.77 27.94 2.70
CA CYS A 9 19.44 27.33 2.61
C CYS A 9 18.38 28.41 2.78
N SER A 10 17.73 28.82 1.69
CA SER A 10 16.49 29.59 1.74
C SER A 10 15.32 28.61 1.60
N PHE A 11 14.72 28.25 2.72
CA PHE A 11 13.43 27.56 2.74
C PHE A 11 12.31 28.56 2.40
N PRO A 12 11.38 28.26 1.46
CA PRO A 12 10.15 29.01 1.34
C PRO A 12 9.15 28.53 2.41
N MET A 13 8.99 29.33 3.43
CA MET A 13 7.99 29.22 4.50
C MET A 13 6.64 29.75 4.00
N ALA A 14 6.00 29.05 3.06
CA ALA A 14 4.75 29.47 2.42
C ALA A 14 3.61 28.44 2.43
N LEU A 15 3.73 27.33 3.15
CA LEU A 15 2.69 26.26 3.17
C LEU A 15 2.04 26.01 4.55
N LEU A 16 2.35 26.85 5.55
CA LEU A 16 1.75 26.72 6.90
C LEU A 16 0.65 27.76 7.22
N ALA A 17 0.29 28.62 6.28
CA ALA A 17 -0.69 29.70 6.52
C ALA A 17 -2.14 29.37 6.13
N SER A 18 -2.43 28.24 5.50
CA SER A 18 -3.82 27.88 5.08
C SER A 18 -4.57 26.95 6.04
N ALA A 19 -3.95 26.42 7.06
CA ALA A 19 -4.59 25.51 8.02
C ALA A 19 -5.23 26.23 9.24
N CYS A 20 -5.02 27.53 9.41
CA CYS A 20 -5.51 28.30 10.58
C CYS A 20 -6.81 29.07 10.37
N LEU A 21 -7.45 28.99 9.21
CA LEU A 21 -8.64 29.82 8.90
C LEU A 21 -9.99 29.10 9.05
N PHE A 22 -10.04 27.86 9.52
CA PHE A 22 -11.30 27.14 9.78
C PHE A 22 -11.61 26.86 11.27
N ALA A 23 -10.87 27.46 12.20
CA ALA A 23 -11.05 27.22 13.64
C ALA A 23 -11.74 28.36 14.41
N GLN A 24 -12.37 29.32 13.75
CA GLN A 24 -13.05 30.45 14.45
C GLN A 24 -14.46 30.74 13.94
N VAL A 25 -15.34 29.76 14.00
CA VAL A 25 -16.80 30.04 14.09
C VAL A 25 -17.44 28.86 14.82
N VAL A 26 -17.41 28.83 16.13
CA VAL A 26 -18.46 28.34 17.06
C VAL A 26 -17.99 28.65 18.48
N ARG A 27 -18.25 29.89 18.90
CA ARG A 27 -18.41 30.26 20.31
C ARG A 27 -19.15 31.58 20.34
N ALA A 28 -20.43 31.47 20.52
CA ALA A 28 -21.30 32.43 21.23
C ALA A 28 -22.74 32.03 20.97
N GLN A 29 -23.35 31.35 21.91
CA GLN A 29 -24.78 31.62 22.21
C GLN A 29 -25.01 31.33 23.70
N ASP A 30 -25.31 32.42 24.37
CA ASP A 30 -25.61 32.55 25.77
C ASP A 30 -26.86 31.76 26.20
N GLU A 31 -26.87 31.47 27.49
CA GLU A 31 -28.02 30.96 28.24
C GLU A 31 -29.26 31.88 28.08
N ALA A 32 -30.38 31.24 27.80
CA ALA A 32 -31.72 31.83 27.98
C ALA A 32 -32.59 30.85 28.79
N PRO A 33 -33.58 31.36 29.57
CA PRO A 33 -34.06 30.70 30.77
C PRO A 33 -35.07 29.57 30.50
N LYS A 34 -35.07 28.59 31.43
CA LYS A 34 -36.02 27.48 31.50
C LYS A 34 -37.48 27.93 31.49
N ALA A 35 -38.22 27.44 30.51
CA ALA A 35 -39.68 27.38 30.51
C ALA A 35 -40.14 25.93 30.76
N PRO A 36 -41.40 25.68 31.20
CA PRO A 36 -41.79 24.45 31.88
C PRO A 36 -41.89 23.22 30.97
N SER A 37 -41.66 22.08 31.59
CA SER A 37 -41.71 20.72 31.00
C SER A 37 -43.02 20.44 30.27
N GLU A 38 -42.95 20.35 28.94
CA GLU A 38 -43.91 19.61 28.12
C GLU A 38 -43.41 18.16 27.97
N GLU A 39 -44.34 17.21 28.10
CA GLU A 39 -44.09 15.78 27.90
C GLU A 39 -43.42 15.51 26.54
N PRO A 40 -42.41 14.62 26.43
CA PRO A 40 -41.77 14.37 25.17
C PRO A 40 -42.76 13.65 24.23
N THR A 41 -43.24 14.38 23.25
CA THR A 41 -43.91 13.79 22.08
C THR A 41 -42.86 12.93 21.39
N VAL A 42 -43.02 11.62 21.44
CA VAL A 42 -42.20 10.65 20.72
C VAL A 42 -42.43 10.87 19.24
N VAL A 43 -41.60 11.70 18.61
CA VAL A 43 -41.52 11.80 17.16
C VAL A 43 -40.93 10.46 16.69
N PRO A 44 -41.62 9.69 15.84
CA PRO A 44 -41.05 8.43 15.30
C PRO A 44 -39.74 8.79 14.58
N GLU A 45 -38.61 8.26 15.06
CA GLU A 45 -37.33 8.38 14.38
C GLU A 45 -37.48 7.74 12.99
N GLU A 46 -37.42 8.55 11.93
CA GLU A 46 -37.41 8.00 10.57
C GLU A 46 -36.33 6.94 10.47
N PRO A 47 -36.60 5.76 9.86
CA PRO A 47 -35.61 4.69 9.76
C PRO A 47 -34.40 5.22 9.00
N LYS A 48 -33.26 5.33 9.68
CA LYS A 48 -31.99 5.75 9.09
C LYS A 48 -31.72 4.88 7.87
N LYS A 49 -31.81 5.46 6.69
CA LYS A 49 -31.59 4.80 5.41
C LYS A 49 -30.25 4.05 5.46
N ALA A 50 -30.25 2.74 5.20
CA ALA A 50 -29.05 1.92 5.23
C ALA A 50 -27.98 2.55 4.30
N PRO A 51 -26.72 2.68 4.75
CA PRO A 51 -25.67 3.29 3.93
C PRO A 51 -25.48 2.51 2.63
N SER A 52 -25.37 3.25 1.51
CA SER A 52 -25.14 2.66 0.19
C SER A 52 -23.97 1.67 0.22
N PRO A 53 -24.09 0.46 -0.36
CA PRO A 53 -22.97 -0.48 -0.46
C PRO A 53 -21.89 -0.04 -1.47
N TRP A 54 -22.20 0.92 -2.32
CA TRP A 54 -21.30 1.41 -3.35
C TRP A 54 -20.30 2.42 -2.81
N LEU A 55 -19.08 2.33 -3.33
CA LEU A 55 -17.99 3.30 -3.14
C LEU A 55 -17.60 3.81 -4.52
N LEU A 56 -17.53 5.11 -4.67
CA LEU A 56 -16.95 5.76 -5.85
C LEU A 56 -15.99 6.84 -5.36
N LEU A 57 -14.71 6.68 -5.64
CA LEU A 57 -13.65 7.53 -5.13
C LEU A 57 -12.73 7.98 -6.25
N PRO A 58 -12.51 9.27 -6.43
CA PRO A 58 -11.37 9.74 -7.20
C PRO A 58 -10.08 9.36 -6.47
N THR A 59 -9.04 9.00 -7.21
CA THR A 59 -7.72 8.70 -6.68
C THR A 59 -6.69 9.64 -7.29
N PHE A 60 -5.72 10.06 -6.51
CA PHE A 60 -4.60 10.85 -6.98
C PHE A 60 -3.35 10.45 -6.20
N SER A 61 -2.21 10.49 -6.86
CA SER A 61 -0.92 10.30 -6.19
C SER A 61 0.17 11.04 -6.96
N ASN A 62 1.32 11.18 -6.37
CA ASN A 62 2.51 11.70 -7.02
C ASN A 62 3.73 10.94 -6.53
N SER A 63 4.55 10.49 -7.44
CA SER A 63 5.82 9.81 -7.13
C SER A 63 6.88 10.21 -8.15
N PRO A 64 8.17 10.14 -7.81
CA PRO A 64 9.25 10.50 -8.73
C PRO A 64 9.16 9.73 -10.05
N LYS A 65 8.89 8.43 -10.00
CA LYS A 65 8.81 7.54 -11.16
C LYS A 65 7.61 7.78 -12.08
N LEU A 66 6.43 7.97 -11.51
CA LEU A 66 5.17 8.02 -12.26
C LEU A 66 4.64 9.44 -12.45
N GLY A 67 5.29 10.43 -11.82
CA GLY A 67 4.78 11.79 -11.77
C GLY A 67 3.41 11.87 -11.07
N ALA A 68 2.60 12.85 -11.46
CA ALA A 68 1.24 12.99 -10.99
C ALA A 68 0.33 11.93 -11.62
N SER A 69 -0.49 11.27 -10.83
CA SER A 69 -1.47 10.30 -11.29
C SER A 69 -2.88 10.65 -10.82
N PHE A 70 -3.84 10.43 -11.71
CA PHE A 70 -5.26 10.60 -11.48
C PHE A 70 -6.00 9.34 -11.89
N GLY A 71 -7.02 9.00 -11.13
CA GLY A 71 -7.81 7.82 -11.41
C GLY A 71 -9.13 7.80 -10.66
N ALA A 72 -9.80 6.68 -10.74
CA ALA A 72 -11.02 6.42 -9.99
C ALA A 72 -11.05 4.97 -9.51
N LEU A 73 -11.71 4.76 -8.38
CA LEU A 73 -12.02 3.46 -7.83
C LEU A 73 -13.53 3.35 -7.65
N ALA A 74 -14.13 2.32 -8.27
CA ALA A 74 -15.50 1.90 -8.02
C ALA A 74 -15.48 0.60 -7.22
N GLY A 75 -16.18 0.58 -6.08
CA GLY A 75 -16.22 -0.56 -5.18
C GLY A 75 -17.64 -0.91 -4.73
N TYR A 76 -17.86 -2.19 -4.47
CA TYR A 76 -19.07 -2.71 -3.85
C TYR A 76 -18.71 -3.44 -2.57
N VAL A 77 -19.33 -3.03 -1.46
CA VAL A 77 -19.05 -3.55 -0.13
C VAL A 77 -20.20 -4.42 0.33
N ARG A 78 -19.93 -5.64 0.76
CA ARG A 78 -20.93 -6.58 1.25
C ARG A 78 -20.42 -7.35 2.46
N LYS A 79 -21.26 -7.58 3.43
CA LYS A 79 -21.05 -8.55 4.49
C LYS A 79 -21.96 -9.74 4.25
N PHE A 80 -21.42 -10.94 4.05
CA PHE A 80 -22.20 -12.13 3.70
C PHE A 80 -22.97 -12.69 4.89
N ASP A 81 -22.38 -12.60 6.08
CA ASP A 81 -22.97 -13.02 7.35
C ASP A 81 -22.41 -12.19 8.52
N ALA A 82 -22.99 -12.37 9.71
CA ALA A 82 -22.62 -11.55 10.89
C ALA A 82 -21.20 -11.78 11.39
N LYS A 83 -20.60 -12.94 11.17
CA LYS A 83 -19.28 -13.30 11.68
C LYS A 83 -18.16 -13.09 10.64
N SER A 84 -18.49 -13.13 9.36
CA SER A 84 -17.53 -12.94 8.29
C SER A 84 -16.99 -11.50 8.25
N GLN A 85 -15.76 -11.35 7.77
CA GLN A 85 -15.16 -10.05 7.49
C GLN A 85 -15.93 -9.35 6.35
N VAL A 86 -15.79 -8.04 6.26
CA VAL A 86 -16.37 -7.26 5.18
C VAL A 86 -15.71 -7.65 3.86
N SER A 87 -16.52 -8.02 2.88
CA SER A 87 -16.09 -8.33 1.52
C SER A 87 -16.17 -7.09 0.64
N ILE A 88 -15.16 -6.92 -0.22
CA ILE A 88 -15.05 -5.79 -1.14
C ILE A 88 -14.76 -6.33 -2.54
N PHE A 89 -15.52 -5.85 -3.51
CA PHE A 89 -15.32 -6.04 -4.94
C PHE A 89 -15.00 -4.67 -5.53
N GLY A 90 -13.99 -4.56 -6.36
CA GLY A 90 -13.62 -3.26 -6.88
C GLY A 90 -12.93 -3.31 -8.23
N VAL A 91 -13.04 -2.20 -8.94
CA VAL A 91 -12.26 -1.90 -10.12
C VAL A 91 -11.66 -0.51 -9.96
N SER A 92 -10.41 -0.35 -10.36
CA SER A 92 -9.77 0.96 -10.41
C SER A 92 -9.03 1.14 -11.72
N ALA A 93 -8.96 2.37 -12.20
CA ALA A 93 -8.12 2.74 -13.32
C ALA A 93 -7.45 4.06 -13.00
N GLN A 94 -6.21 4.21 -13.44
CA GLN A 94 -5.46 5.45 -13.28
C GLN A 94 -4.62 5.75 -14.52
N TYR A 95 -4.39 7.04 -14.72
CA TYR A 95 -3.53 7.61 -15.74
C TYR A 95 -2.53 8.55 -15.09
N THR A 96 -1.32 8.60 -15.60
CA THR A 96 -0.23 9.38 -15.02
C THR A 96 0.31 10.44 -15.98
N SER A 97 1.01 11.43 -15.45
CA SER A 97 1.67 12.46 -16.27
C SER A 97 2.84 11.93 -17.12
N THR A 98 3.29 10.70 -16.87
CA THR A 98 4.27 9.98 -17.69
C THR A 98 3.60 9.16 -18.80
N ASP A 99 2.33 9.39 -19.09
CA ASP A 99 1.51 8.62 -20.06
C ASP A 99 1.38 7.13 -19.71
N SER A 100 1.47 6.78 -18.42
CA SER A 100 1.18 5.44 -17.94
C SER A 100 -0.33 5.26 -17.74
N ALA A 101 -0.84 4.09 -18.09
CA ALA A 101 -2.24 3.73 -17.87
C ALA A 101 -2.32 2.32 -17.23
N THR A 102 -2.99 2.21 -16.10
CA THR A 102 -3.18 0.92 -15.43
C THR A 102 -4.62 0.72 -14.99
N ALA A 103 -5.06 -0.52 -15.00
CA ALA A 103 -6.36 -0.93 -14.47
C ALA A 103 -6.19 -2.15 -13.57
N VAL A 104 -6.97 -2.19 -12.49
CA VAL A 104 -6.99 -3.29 -11.52
C VAL A 104 -8.43 -3.67 -11.25
N ALA A 105 -8.73 -4.96 -11.31
CA ALA A 105 -9.96 -5.53 -10.78
C ALA A 105 -9.63 -6.44 -9.61
N PHE A 106 -10.37 -6.36 -8.51
CA PHE A 106 -10.11 -7.19 -7.35
C PHE A 106 -11.37 -7.58 -6.61
N ALA A 107 -11.30 -8.73 -5.94
CA ALA A 107 -12.28 -9.19 -4.99
C ALA A 107 -11.56 -9.71 -3.74
N ARG A 108 -11.97 -9.26 -2.57
CA ARG A 108 -11.59 -9.80 -1.28
C ARG A 108 -12.85 -10.20 -0.55
N THR A 109 -13.02 -11.50 -0.34
CA THR A 109 -14.26 -12.06 0.21
C THR A 109 -13.99 -12.90 1.43
N SER A 110 -14.94 -12.86 2.37
CA SER A 110 -15.02 -13.72 3.54
C SER A 110 -16.49 -14.18 3.67
N PHE A 111 -16.71 -15.45 3.85
CA PHE A 111 -18.03 -16.06 3.92
C PHE A 111 -18.05 -17.32 4.80
N ASP A 112 -19.26 -17.82 5.12
CA ASP A 112 -19.48 -18.96 5.98
C ASP A 112 -18.84 -18.76 7.38
N ALA A 113 -19.32 -17.73 8.08
CA ALA A 113 -18.79 -17.35 9.40
C ALA A 113 -17.26 -17.11 9.40
N ASP A 114 -16.71 -16.61 8.32
CA ASP A 114 -15.27 -16.41 8.05
C ASP A 114 -14.47 -17.72 7.97
N GLN A 115 -15.15 -18.84 7.70
CA GLN A 115 -14.48 -20.13 7.46
C GLN A 115 -13.67 -20.12 6.18
N HIS A 116 -14.15 -19.39 5.18
CA HIS A 116 -13.56 -19.28 3.85
C HIS A 116 -13.21 -17.84 3.50
N ARG A 117 -12.01 -17.66 2.96
CA ARG A 117 -11.55 -16.37 2.40
C ARG A 117 -11.04 -16.59 0.99
N LEU A 118 -11.53 -15.77 0.03
CA LEU A 118 -11.05 -15.78 -1.35
C LEU A 118 -10.61 -14.36 -1.73
N ASN A 119 -9.38 -14.24 -2.21
CA ASN A 119 -8.86 -13.01 -2.78
C ASN A 119 -8.50 -13.25 -4.23
N VAL A 120 -8.97 -12.37 -5.12
CA VAL A 120 -8.68 -12.40 -6.56
C VAL A 120 -8.21 -11.01 -6.97
N ILE A 121 -7.23 -10.95 -7.84
CA ILE A 121 -6.74 -9.71 -8.44
C ILE A 121 -6.40 -9.95 -9.91
N ALA A 122 -6.77 -9.00 -10.75
CA ALA A 122 -6.34 -8.91 -12.12
C ALA A 122 -5.80 -7.50 -12.37
N VAL A 123 -4.64 -7.41 -12.99
CA VAL A 123 -3.95 -6.15 -13.29
C VAL A 123 -3.58 -6.13 -14.76
N GLY A 124 -3.75 -4.98 -15.40
CA GLY A 124 -3.30 -4.75 -16.76
C GLY A 124 -2.92 -3.30 -16.97
N GLY A 125 -1.95 -3.06 -17.84
CA GLY A 125 -1.56 -1.70 -18.18
C GLY A 125 -0.16 -1.56 -18.74
N VAL A 126 0.18 -0.32 -19.05
CA VAL A 126 1.51 0.12 -19.47
C VAL A 126 1.97 1.18 -18.48
N VAL A 127 3.15 0.98 -17.93
CA VAL A 127 3.81 1.90 -17.00
C VAL A 127 5.07 2.42 -17.66
N LYS A 128 5.10 3.70 -17.99
CA LYS A 128 6.29 4.39 -18.49
C LYS A 128 7.09 4.89 -17.31
N ASN A 129 8.31 4.44 -17.20
CA ASN A 129 9.21 4.73 -16.11
C ASN A 129 10.28 5.72 -16.56
N ASP A 130 10.55 6.69 -15.69
CA ASP A 130 11.67 7.60 -15.81
C ASP A 130 12.44 7.51 -14.48
N TYR A 131 13.50 6.71 -14.48
CA TYR A 131 14.33 6.51 -13.30
C TYR A 131 15.51 7.46 -13.35
N ASP A 132 15.68 8.29 -12.34
CA ASP A 132 16.85 9.16 -12.18
C ASP A 132 18.08 8.38 -11.73
N ASP A 133 17.88 7.36 -10.91
CA ASP A 133 18.93 6.48 -10.36
C ASP A 133 18.48 5.02 -10.42
N PHE A 134 18.64 4.38 -11.56
CA PHE A 134 18.22 3.00 -11.75
C PHE A 134 19.12 2.02 -11.00
N LEU A 135 18.53 1.23 -10.11
CA LEU A 135 19.18 0.23 -9.23
C LEU A 135 20.25 0.81 -8.29
N GLY A 136 20.29 2.11 -8.06
CA GLY A 136 21.32 2.77 -7.26
C GLY A 136 22.66 2.92 -8.00
N THR A 137 22.64 2.93 -9.34
CA THR A 137 23.85 3.05 -10.18
C THR A 137 24.23 4.50 -10.47
N GLY A 138 23.36 5.46 -10.15
CA GLY A 138 23.48 6.86 -10.55
C GLY A 138 23.19 7.11 -12.02
N ALA A 139 22.73 6.11 -12.78
CA ALA A 139 22.40 6.22 -14.19
C ALA A 139 20.89 6.32 -14.42
N PRO A 140 20.41 7.29 -15.22
CA PRO A 140 19.01 7.37 -15.59
C PRO A 140 18.64 6.23 -16.57
N LEU A 141 17.39 5.75 -16.47
CA LEU A 141 16.83 4.76 -17.40
C LEU A 141 15.37 5.09 -17.68
N LYS A 142 14.98 5.06 -18.95
CA LYS A 142 13.58 5.17 -19.39
C LYS A 142 13.09 3.83 -19.93
N SER A 143 12.00 3.31 -19.35
CA SER A 143 11.42 2.05 -19.79
C SER A 143 9.90 2.09 -19.86
N GLU A 144 9.33 1.15 -20.61
CA GLU A 144 7.90 0.85 -20.58
C GLU A 144 7.70 -0.56 -20.02
N ASP A 145 6.94 -0.66 -18.94
CA ASP A 145 6.58 -1.93 -18.33
C ASP A 145 5.17 -2.32 -18.79
N HIS A 146 5.06 -3.32 -19.63
CA HIS A 146 3.79 -3.91 -20.03
C HIS A 146 3.40 -4.97 -19.03
N ILE A 147 2.36 -4.71 -18.25
CA ILE A 147 1.96 -5.56 -17.12
C ILE A 147 0.63 -6.24 -17.45
N ARG A 148 0.60 -7.57 -17.32
CA ARG A 148 -0.62 -8.36 -17.24
C ARG A 148 -0.43 -9.41 -16.17
N ALA A 149 -1.25 -9.35 -15.13
CA ALA A 149 -1.15 -10.30 -14.02
C ALA A 149 -2.54 -10.73 -13.54
N PHE A 150 -2.64 -11.97 -13.15
CA PHE A 150 -3.80 -12.52 -12.47
C PHE A 150 -3.32 -13.30 -11.25
N GLY A 151 -3.97 -13.08 -10.11
CA GLY A 151 -3.68 -13.80 -8.87
C GLY A 151 -4.98 -14.23 -8.20
N ALA A 152 -4.98 -15.43 -7.65
CA ALA A 152 -6.04 -15.92 -6.79
C ALA A 152 -5.44 -16.60 -5.56
N ARG A 153 -6.03 -16.37 -4.40
CA ARG A 153 -5.67 -16.96 -3.12
C ARG A 153 -6.92 -17.42 -2.40
N TYR A 154 -6.94 -18.67 -2.01
CA TYR A 154 -7.99 -19.23 -1.17
C TYR A 154 -7.40 -19.67 0.17
N LEU A 155 -8.12 -19.36 1.26
CA LEU A 155 -7.78 -19.69 2.62
C LEU A 155 -8.97 -20.37 3.30
N TYR A 156 -8.67 -21.41 4.05
CA TYR A 156 -9.61 -22.15 4.89
C TYR A 156 -9.19 -22.02 6.36
N ARG A 157 -10.13 -21.69 7.24
CA ARG A 157 -9.90 -21.61 8.69
C ARG A 157 -9.79 -23.01 9.26
N VAL A 158 -8.65 -23.35 9.83
CA VAL A 158 -8.40 -24.67 10.41
C VAL A 158 -8.67 -24.70 11.90
N LYS A 159 -8.35 -23.62 12.61
CA LYS A 159 -8.59 -23.49 14.05
C LYS A 159 -8.45 -22.03 14.47
N ASP A 160 -9.36 -21.55 15.32
CA ASP A 160 -9.35 -20.17 15.87
C ASP A 160 -9.11 -19.13 14.75
N ASP A 161 -8.01 -18.39 14.81
CA ASP A 161 -7.62 -17.37 13.82
C ASP A 161 -6.57 -17.87 12.80
N TRP A 162 -6.34 -19.20 12.76
CA TRP A 162 -5.38 -19.81 11.83
C TRP A 162 -6.05 -20.29 10.56
N PHE A 163 -5.46 -19.91 9.44
CA PHE A 163 -5.87 -20.27 8.09
C PHE A 163 -4.72 -20.94 7.35
N ILE A 164 -5.06 -21.92 6.53
CA ILE A 164 -4.15 -22.50 5.54
C ILE A 164 -4.79 -22.37 4.16
N GLY A 165 -3.98 -22.35 3.13
CA GLY A 165 -4.51 -22.26 1.79
C GLY A 165 -3.48 -22.34 0.70
N ALA A 166 -3.95 -22.06 -0.50
CA ALA A 166 -3.13 -22.06 -1.70
C ALA A 166 -3.33 -20.76 -2.50
N GLN A 167 -2.37 -20.49 -3.35
CA GLN A 167 -2.42 -19.36 -4.26
C GLN A 167 -1.88 -19.73 -5.64
N VAL A 168 -2.41 -19.07 -6.64
CA VAL A 168 -1.92 -19.11 -8.01
C VAL A 168 -1.63 -17.70 -8.49
N LEU A 169 -0.59 -17.56 -9.30
CA LEU A 169 -0.22 -16.30 -9.90
C LEU A 169 0.19 -16.56 -11.35
N VAL A 170 -0.37 -15.78 -12.25
CA VAL A 170 0.06 -15.76 -13.66
C VAL A 170 0.48 -14.33 -13.96
N THR A 171 1.68 -14.14 -14.44
CA THR A 171 2.20 -12.82 -14.79
C THR A 171 2.83 -12.87 -16.18
N ASN A 172 2.55 -11.84 -16.95
CA ASN A 172 3.28 -11.49 -18.14
C ASN A 172 3.74 -10.05 -17.90
N TYR A 173 5.02 -9.89 -17.62
CA TYR A 173 5.67 -8.63 -17.34
C TYR A 173 6.80 -8.47 -18.33
N GLN A 174 6.71 -7.46 -19.17
CA GLN A 174 7.71 -7.12 -20.19
C GLN A 174 8.23 -5.73 -19.91
N ILE A 175 9.54 -5.56 -19.96
CA ILE A 175 10.22 -4.27 -19.87
C ILE A 175 10.82 -3.97 -21.24
N VAL A 176 10.47 -2.83 -21.78
CA VAL A 176 10.97 -2.34 -23.10
C VAL A 176 11.57 -0.97 -22.87
N GLY A 177 12.72 -0.69 -23.46
CA GLY A 177 13.33 0.64 -23.44
C GLY A 177 12.52 1.64 -24.27
N GLN A 178 12.58 2.90 -23.90
CA GLN A 178 11.96 3.96 -24.70
C GLN A 178 12.86 4.38 -25.87
N THR A 179 14.16 4.05 -25.81
CA THR A 179 15.13 4.24 -26.88
C THR A 179 15.91 2.96 -27.12
N ALA A 180 16.57 2.84 -28.30
CA ALA A 180 17.41 1.67 -28.59
C ALA A 180 18.54 1.49 -27.57
N MET A 181 19.09 2.58 -27.03
CA MET A 181 20.12 2.52 -25.99
C MET A 181 19.57 2.01 -24.65
N ASP A 182 18.34 2.38 -24.30
CA ASP A 182 17.66 1.85 -23.11
C ASP A 182 17.36 0.34 -23.27
N ASP A 183 16.92 -0.09 -24.47
CA ASP A 183 16.69 -1.50 -24.78
C ASP A 183 17.97 -2.32 -24.65
N ASP A 184 19.09 -1.83 -25.20
CA ASP A 184 20.40 -2.49 -25.10
C ASP A 184 20.84 -2.60 -23.61
N LEU A 185 20.64 -1.55 -22.83
CA LEU A 185 20.96 -1.56 -21.40
C LEU A 185 20.05 -2.52 -20.60
N ILE A 186 18.76 -2.52 -20.88
CA ILE A 186 17.79 -3.44 -20.27
C ILE A 186 18.16 -4.90 -20.60
N ALA A 187 18.47 -5.17 -21.87
CA ALA A 187 18.88 -6.50 -22.30
C ALA A 187 20.21 -6.94 -21.65
N PHE A 188 21.21 -6.04 -21.60
CA PHE A 188 22.50 -6.28 -20.95
C PHE A 188 22.34 -6.61 -19.45
N LEU A 189 21.43 -5.93 -18.76
CA LEU A 189 21.12 -6.17 -17.34
C LEU A 189 20.18 -7.37 -17.12
N GLY A 190 19.70 -8.04 -18.17
CA GLY A 190 18.78 -9.17 -18.06
C GLY A 190 17.39 -8.78 -17.54
N LEU A 191 16.95 -7.54 -17.78
CA LEU A 191 15.71 -6.95 -17.24
C LEU A 191 14.54 -7.03 -18.22
N THR A 192 14.61 -7.79 -19.28
CA THR A 192 13.57 -7.87 -20.33
C THR A 192 12.18 -8.30 -19.83
N GLY A 193 12.06 -8.56 -18.52
CA GLY A 193 10.84 -9.04 -17.91
C GLY A 193 10.73 -10.58 -17.90
N PHE A 194 9.57 -11.07 -17.51
CA PHE A 194 9.32 -12.51 -17.52
C PHE A 194 7.84 -12.85 -17.67
N GLU A 195 7.55 -13.93 -18.36
CA GLU A 195 6.23 -14.56 -18.37
C GLU A 195 6.29 -15.84 -17.56
N ALA A 196 5.49 -15.94 -16.50
CA ALA A 196 5.54 -17.09 -15.62
C ALA A 196 4.17 -17.40 -15.01
N SER A 197 3.96 -18.68 -14.72
CA SER A 197 2.87 -19.14 -13.85
C SER A 197 3.45 -19.68 -12.56
N GLY A 198 2.79 -19.40 -11.45
CA GLY A 198 3.25 -19.81 -10.13
C GLY A 198 2.12 -20.37 -9.28
N ILE A 199 2.46 -21.34 -8.45
CA ILE A 199 1.59 -21.90 -7.44
C ILE A 199 2.30 -21.88 -6.09
N GLY A 200 1.55 -21.72 -5.02
CA GLY A 200 2.14 -21.69 -3.68
C GLY A 200 1.17 -22.00 -2.58
N LEU A 201 1.74 -22.21 -1.40
CA LEU A 201 1.01 -22.44 -0.15
C LEU A 201 0.99 -21.15 0.67
N VAL A 202 -0.04 -21.04 1.52
CA VAL A 202 -0.21 -19.90 2.42
C VAL A 202 -0.57 -20.41 3.81
N GLY A 203 0.17 -19.94 4.82
CA GLY A 203 -0.21 -20.02 6.22
C GLY A 203 -0.49 -18.60 6.72
N GLN A 204 -1.63 -18.41 7.38
CA GLN A 204 -2.01 -17.10 7.91
C GLN A 204 -2.60 -17.24 9.32
N HIS A 205 -2.20 -16.34 10.20
CA HIS A 205 -2.92 -16.04 11.44
C HIS A 205 -3.47 -14.63 11.37
N ASP A 206 -4.74 -14.42 11.73
CA ASP A 206 -5.38 -13.11 11.63
C ASP A 206 -6.38 -12.88 12.79
N SER A 207 -5.87 -12.34 13.89
CA SER A 207 -6.66 -11.97 15.07
C SER A 207 -7.04 -10.47 15.09
N ARG A 208 -6.89 -9.77 13.98
CA ARG A 208 -7.26 -8.36 13.90
C ARG A 208 -8.77 -8.18 14.08
N ASP A 209 -9.15 -7.15 14.81
CA ASP A 209 -10.56 -6.77 15.01
C ASP A 209 -11.24 -6.34 13.70
N ARG A 210 -10.48 -5.76 12.75
CA ARG A 210 -10.95 -5.31 11.42
C ARG A 210 -9.86 -5.50 10.38
N THR A 211 -10.26 -5.79 9.16
CA THR A 211 -9.30 -5.98 8.05
C THR A 211 -8.75 -4.65 7.54
N ASP A 212 -9.61 -3.62 7.39
CA ASP A 212 -9.26 -2.38 6.69
C ASP A 212 -8.78 -1.25 7.58
N SER A 213 -9.12 -1.26 8.86
CA SER A 213 -8.64 -0.29 9.85
C SER A 213 -8.49 -0.96 11.22
N PRO A 214 -7.54 -1.90 11.37
CA PRO A 214 -7.35 -2.62 12.61
C PRO A 214 -6.87 -1.69 13.72
N THR A 215 -7.43 -1.91 14.92
CA THR A 215 -7.03 -1.18 16.12
C THR A 215 -6.32 -2.08 17.12
N LYS A 216 -6.55 -3.39 17.06
CA LYS A 216 -5.92 -4.39 17.93
C LYS A 216 -5.77 -5.73 17.22
N GLY A 217 -4.91 -6.58 17.79
CA GLY A 217 -4.62 -7.90 17.25
C GLY A 217 -3.44 -7.90 16.30
N TRP A 218 -3.20 -9.02 15.66
CA TRP A 218 -2.06 -9.17 14.77
C TRP A 218 -2.37 -10.05 13.56
N LEU A 219 -1.59 -9.85 12.51
CA LEU A 219 -1.58 -10.64 11.29
C LEU A 219 -0.19 -11.22 11.09
N LEU A 220 -0.10 -12.51 10.84
CA LEU A 220 1.07 -13.16 10.27
C LEU A 220 0.64 -13.81 8.96
N ASN A 221 1.33 -13.52 7.89
CA ASN A 221 1.15 -14.20 6.60
C ASN A 221 2.49 -14.74 6.11
N VAL A 222 2.60 -16.04 5.98
CA VAL A 222 3.75 -16.72 5.42
C VAL A 222 3.30 -17.44 4.16
N ASN A 223 3.96 -17.18 3.05
CA ASN A 223 3.60 -17.80 1.79
C ASN A 223 4.80 -17.96 0.87
N ASN A 224 4.63 -18.83 -0.11
CA ASN A 224 5.57 -18.99 -1.22
C ASN A 224 4.85 -18.98 -2.56
N VAL A 225 5.60 -18.71 -3.62
CA VAL A 225 5.19 -18.98 -5.00
C VAL A 225 6.36 -19.64 -5.72
N ALA A 226 6.13 -20.85 -6.21
CA ALA A 226 7.04 -21.55 -7.10
C ALA A 226 6.66 -21.26 -8.54
N TYR A 227 7.51 -20.53 -9.24
CA TYR A 227 7.27 -20.04 -10.58
C TYR A 227 7.85 -21.00 -11.64
N ARG A 228 7.13 -21.10 -12.73
CA ARG A 228 7.50 -21.78 -13.96
C ARG A 228 7.47 -20.76 -15.09
N PRO A 229 8.64 -20.21 -15.51
CA PRO A 229 8.72 -19.33 -16.67
C PRO A 229 8.28 -20.06 -17.93
N LYS A 230 7.68 -19.32 -18.87
CA LYS A 230 7.29 -19.89 -20.16
C LYS A 230 8.41 -19.86 -21.20
N ALA A 231 9.38 -18.97 -21.04
CA ALA A 231 10.52 -18.88 -21.96
C ALA A 231 11.37 -20.17 -21.88
N GLU A 232 11.68 -20.74 -23.05
CA GLU A 232 12.49 -21.93 -23.17
C GLU A 232 13.91 -21.69 -22.62
N GLY A 233 14.44 -22.61 -21.83
CA GLY A 233 15.75 -22.49 -21.20
C GLY A 233 15.78 -21.65 -19.91
N SER A 234 14.68 -21.04 -19.50
CA SER A 234 14.62 -20.32 -18.23
C SER A 234 14.50 -21.26 -17.04
N GLU A 235 15.23 -20.94 -15.97
CA GLU A 235 15.19 -21.72 -14.74
C GLU A 235 13.91 -21.44 -13.93
N ASN A 236 13.41 -22.49 -13.25
CA ASN A 236 12.36 -22.33 -12.27
C ASN A 236 12.87 -21.57 -11.06
N PHE A 237 12.06 -20.70 -10.50
CA PHE A 237 12.42 -19.92 -9.33
C PHE A 237 11.31 -19.89 -8.28
N SER A 238 11.68 -19.53 -7.08
CA SER A 238 10.74 -19.44 -5.96
C SER A 238 10.86 -18.09 -5.25
N VAL A 239 9.72 -17.58 -4.80
CA VAL A 239 9.64 -16.37 -3.96
C VAL A 239 8.94 -16.75 -2.67
N TYR A 240 9.56 -16.44 -1.54
CA TYR A 240 9.03 -16.62 -0.19
C TYR A 240 8.75 -15.26 0.43
N ARG A 241 7.63 -15.15 1.15
CA ARG A 241 7.23 -13.91 1.81
C ARG A 241 6.76 -14.16 3.23
N LEU A 242 7.10 -13.23 4.10
CA LEU A 242 6.57 -13.12 5.45
C LEU A 242 6.12 -11.67 5.66
N ASP A 243 4.86 -11.47 6.06
CA ASP A 243 4.32 -10.17 6.44
C ASP A 243 3.70 -10.31 7.85
N TYR A 244 4.33 -9.68 8.82
CA TYR A 244 3.85 -9.59 10.19
C TYR A 244 3.40 -8.18 10.50
N ARG A 245 2.21 -8.03 11.10
CA ARG A 245 1.65 -6.74 11.52
C ARG A 245 1.06 -6.88 12.91
N HIS A 246 1.29 -5.92 13.75
CA HIS A 246 0.71 -5.88 15.09
C HIS A 246 0.12 -4.50 15.38
N PHE A 247 -1.00 -4.48 16.11
CA PHE A 247 -1.78 -3.29 16.40
C PHE A 247 -2.13 -3.25 17.87
N TRP A 248 -1.82 -2.12 18.52
CA TRP A 248 -2.12 -1.87 19.93
C TRP A 248 -2.93 -0.59 20.03
N SER A 249 -4.17 -0.70 20.53
CA SER A 249 -4.94 0.48 20.92
C SER A 249 -4.38 1.06 22.20
N HIS A 250 -4.27 2.37 22.27
CA HIS A 250 -3.94 3.10 23.48
C HIS A 250 -4.69 4.44 23.52
N GLY A 251 -4.88 4.99 24.76
CA GLY A 251 -5.59 6.25 24.94
C GLY A 251 -6.98 6.26 24.28
N ASP A 252 -7.42 7.40 23.82
CA ASP A 252 -8.77 7.64 23.28
C ASP A 252 -8.95 7.20 21.80
N GLY A 253 -8.59 5.95 21.51
CA GLY A 253 -8.74 5.35 20.18
C GLY A 253 -7.56 5.60 19.26
N SER A 254 -6.42 6.00 19.80
CA SER A 254 -5.12 5.99 19.13
C SER A 254 -4.59 4.56 18.99
N VAL A 255 -3.74 4.32 17.99
CA VAL A 255 -3.23 2.98 17.65
C VAL A 255 -1.76 3.06 17.29
N LEU A 256 -0.95 2.31 18.01
CA LEU A 256 0.41 2.00 17.59
C LEU A 256 0.39 0.76 16.71
N ALA A 257 0.96 0.86 15.53
CA ALA A 257 1.04 -0.23 14.57
C ALA A 257 2.48 -0.51 14.19
N LEU A 258 2.79 -1.79 14.02
CA LEU A 258 4.10 -2.29 13.62
C LEU A 258 3.94 -3.22 12.44
N ARG A 259 4.87 -3.13 11.48
CA ARG A 259 4.99 -4.08 10.38
C ARG A 259 6.41 -4.54 10.20
N GLN A 260 6.58 -5.84 9.99
CA GLN A 260 7.78 -6.45 9.45
C GLN A 260 7.41 -7.19 8.17
N ASN A 261 8.10 -6.87 7.08
CA ASN A 261 7.89 -7.51 5.80
C ASN A 261 9.22 -8.05 5.26
N ASN A 262 9.21 -9.30 4.80
CA ASN A 262 10.39 -9.98 4.28
C ASN A 262 10.05 -10.67 2.97
N GLN A 263 10.96 -10.61 2.03
CA GLN A 263 10.89 -11.37 0.78
C GLN A 263 12.25 -11.98 0.47
N TRP A 264 12.24 -13.24 0.14
CA TRP A 264 13.43 -13.99 -0.30
C TRP A 264 13.16 -14.60 -1.65
N THR A 265 14.15 -14.60 -2.52
CA THR A 265 14.07 -15.25 -3.83
C THR A 265 15.14 -16.33 -3.95
N GLN A 266 14.81 -17.39 -4.68
CA GLN A 266 15.72 -18.49 -4.99
C GLN A 266 15.70 -18.73 -6.49
N ASN A 267 16.86 -18.68 -7.14
CA ASN A 267 17.05 -18.83 -8.58
C ASN A 267 16.24 -17.84 -9.43
N ALA A 268 15.90 -16.69 -8.85
CA ALA A 268 15.06 -15.72 -9.53
C ALA A 268 15.86 -14.90 -10.56
N PRO A 269 15.27 -14.57 -11.71
CA PRO A 269 15.83 -13.56 -12.59
C PRO A 269 15.76 -12.18 -11.91
N LEU A 270 16.59 -11.24 -12.35
CA LEU A 270 16.71 -9.92 -11.73
C LEU A 270 15.34 -9.18 -11.68
N GLY A 271 14.52 -9.30 -12.71
CA GLY A 271 13.17 -8.71 -12.73
C GLY A 271 12.18 -9.30 -11.70
N ALA A 272 12.51 -10.44 -11.08
CA ALA A 272 11.72 -11.06 -10.01
C ALA A 272 12.36 -10.89 -8.60
N TYR A 273 13.45 -10.14 -8.49
CA TYR A 273 14.09 -9.83 -7.22
C TYR A 273 13.15 -9.03 -6.29
N ALA A 274 13.46 -9.03 -5.02
CA ALA A 274 12.70 -8.34 -4.00
C ALA A 274 12.92 -6.82 -4.11
N PRO A 275 11.87 -6.02 -4.37
CA PRO A 275 11.97 -4.56 -4.37
C PRO A 275 11.99 -4.02 -2.94
N VAL A 276 12.51 -2.81 -2.75
CA VAL A 276 12.27 -2.03 -1.53
C VAL A 276 10.76 -1.78 -1.39
N GLN A 277 10.15 -2.36 -0.35
CA GLN A 277 8.73 -2.22 -0.03
C GLN A 277 8.57 -1.35 1.22
N LEU A 278 8.74 -0.05 1.05
CA LEU A 278 8.66 0.93 2.11
C LEU A 278 8.06 2.23 1.56
N ARG A 279 7.26 2.92 2.34
CA ARG A 279 6.68 4.21 1.93
C ARG A 279 7.79 5.23 1.66
N GLY A 280 7.65 6.04 0.61
CA GLY A 280 8.65 7.00 0.15
C GLY A 280 9.56 6.48 -0.96
N TYR A 281 9.53 5.19 -1.28
CA TYR A 281 10.28 4.58 -2.38
C TYR A 281 9.36 4.08 -3.48
N THR A 282 9.80 4.20 -4.71
CA THR A 282 9.11 3.65 -5.86
C THR A 282 9.40 2.15 -5.97
N MET A 283 8.33 1.36 -6.13
CA MET A 283 8.49 -0.09 -6.27
C MET A 283 9.24 -0.42 -7.57
N GLY A 284 10.27 -1.26 -7.47
CA GLY A 284 11.07 -1.71 -8.60
C GLY A 284 12.31 -0.85 -8.90
N GLU A 285 12.48 0.31 -8.25
CA GLU A 285 13.66 1.15 -8.40
C GLU A 285 14.90 0.53 -7.76
N TYR A 286 14.75 -0.05 -6.58
CA TYR A 286 15.83 -0.73 -5.88
C TYR A 286 15.47 -2.20 -5.67
N LEU A 287 16.30 -3.11 -6.18
CA LEU A 287 16.08 -4.55 -6.18
C LEU A 287 17.22 -5.28 -5.47
N GLY A 288 16.91 -6.39 -4.82
CA GLY A 288 17.87 -7.32 -4.24
C GLY A 288 17.33 -8.75 -4.20
N GLN A 289 18.19 -9.76 -4.08
CA GLN A 289 17.71 -11.14 -3.95
C GLN A 289 16.82 -11.32 -2.74
N SER A 290 17.07 -10.56 -1.67
CA SER A 290 16.29 -10.58 -0.45
C SER A 290 16.06 -9.17 0.05
N MET A 291 14.90 -8.97 0.69
CA MET A 291 14.52 -7.72 1.33
C MET A 291 13.89 -8.01 2.68
N SER A 292 14.27 -7.20 3.66
CA SER A 292 13.59 -7.11 4.95
C SER A 292 13.27 -5.65 5.24
N SER A 293 12.05 -5.37 5.69
CA SER A 293 11.66 -4.02 6.11
C SER A 293 10.94 -4.06 7.45
N PHE A 294 11.09 -2.98 8.17
CA PHE A 294 10.43 -2.71 9.44
C PHE A 294 9.82 -1.31 9.40
N GLU A 295 8.55 -1.19 9.76
CA GLU A 295 7.84 0.08 9.89
C GLU A 295 7.10 0.15 11.22
N ILE A 296 7.09 1.33 11.82
CA ILE A 296 6.27 1.68 12.97
C ILE A 296 5.40 2.89 12.61
N GLU A 297 4.14 2.87 13.03
CA GLU A 297 3.19 3.94 12.76
C GLU A 297 2.35 4.24 13.99
N GLU A 298 2.34 5.50 14.40
CA GLU A 298 1.41 6.04 15.37
C GLU A 298 0.22 6.67 14.65
N ARG A 299 -0.98 6.30 15.07
CA ARG A 299 -2.26 6.84 14.62
C ARG A 299 -2.92 7.55 15.77
N HIS A 300 -2.91 8.85 15.72
CA HIS A 300 -3.51 9.67 16.74
C HIS A 300 -4.92 10.12 16.30
N ARG A 301 -5.94 9.74 17.06
CA ARG A 301 -7.32 10.12 16.78
C ARG A 301 -7.53 11.61 17.08
N LEU A 302 -7.87 12.38 16.04
CA LEU A 302 -8.14 13.82 16.16
C LEU A 302 -9.62 14.11 16.38
N ALA A 303 -10.50 13.34 15.73
CA ALA A 303 -11.96 13.48 15.80
C ALA A 303 -12.64 12.16 15.43
N GLU A 304 -13.98 12.13 15.44
CA GLU A 304 -14.76 10.93 15.15
C GLU A 304 -14.36 10.25 13.82
N ARG A 305 -14.05 11.06 12.80
CA ARG A 305 -13.71 10.58 11.45
C ARG A 305 -12.28 10.86 11.02
N TRP A 306 -11.50 11.58 11.82
CA TRP A 306 -10.19 12.03 11.44
C TRP A 306 -9.10 11.45 12.35
N THR A 307 -8.05 10.94 11.75
CA THR A 307 -6.87 10.41 12.43
C THR A 307 -5.62 10.98 11.75
N ALA A 308 -4.69 11.52 12.52
CA ALA A 308 -3.35 11.86 12.04
C ALA A 308 -2.45 10.62 12.14
N THR A 309 -1.49 10.49 11.21
CA THR A 309 -0.49 9.42 11.24
C THR A 309 0.91 9.98 11.19
N LEU A 310 1.79 9.40 11.98
CA LEU A 310 3.24 9.60 11.92
C LEU A 310 3.87 8.21 11.79
N PHE A 311 4.75 8.03 10.82
CA PHE A 311 5.38 6.73 10.61
C PHE A 311 6.86 6.87 10.26
N GLY A 312 7.60 5.80 10.50
CA GLY A 312 8.98 5.69 10.11
C GLY A 312 9.41 4.23 10.06
N GLY A 313 10.51 3.97 9.37
CA GLY A 313 11.01 2.63 9.22
C GLY A 313 12.28 2.56 8.39
N PHE A 314 12.68 1.37 8.09
CA PHE A 314 13.80 1.09 7.20
C PHE A 314 13.57 -0.21 6.43
N ALA A 315 14.17 -0.30 5.25
CA ALA A 315 14.32 -1.54 4.50
C ALA A 315 15.79 -1.84 4.26
N CYS A 316 16.10 -3.10 4.10
CA CYS A 316 17.42 -3.62 3.80
C CYS A 316 17.34 -4.57 2.61
N LEU A 317 18.19 -4.37 1.63
CA LEU A 317 18.43 -5.31 0.54
C LEU A 317 19.69 -6.11 0.81
N TYR A 318 19.62 -7.43 0.65
CA TYR A 318 20.74 -8.34 0.90
C TYR A 318 20.68 -9.61 0.02
N GLY A 319 21.74 -10.41 0.08
CA GLY A 319 21.91 -11.60 -0.76
C GLY A 319 22.62 -11.30 -2.08
N GLY A 320 23.16 -12.33 -2.73
CA GLY A 320 24.09 -12.18 -3.85
C GLY A 320 25.35 -11.45 -3.42
N ASP A 321 25.75 -10.45 -4.19
CA ASP A 321 26.94 -9.63 -3.91
C ASP A 321 26.71 -8.55 -2.84
N ARG A 322 25.48 -8.43 -2.32
CA ARG A 322 25.13 -7.45 -1.29
C ARG A 322 25.36 -8.02 0.10
N SER A 323 26.30 -7.45 0.82
CA SER A 323 26.62 -7.83 2.20
C SER A 323 26.13 -6.81 3.21
N GLY A 324 25.23 -7.24 4.11
CA GLY A 324 24.78 -6.46 5.26
C GLY A 324 23.80 -5.33 4.97
N CYS A 325 23.21 -4.79 6.04
CA CYS A 325 22.21 -3.73 6.05
C CYS A 325 22.87 -2.38 6.36
N SER A 326 23.77 -1.91 5.53
CA SER A 326 24.48 -0.64 5.72
C SER A 326 24.74 0.06 4.39
N GLY A 327 25.01 1.37 4.44
CA GLY A 327 25.36 2.16 3.27
C GLY A 327 24.26 2.14 2.19
N SER A 328 24.61 1.74 0.96
CA SER A 328 23.70 1.69 -0.18
C SER A 328 22.58 0.65 -0.03
N ASN A 329 22.74 -0.32 0.87
CA ASN A 329 21.76 -1.40 1.08
C ASN A 329 20.70 -1.07 2.13
N LEU A 330 20.82 0.05 2.84
CA LEU A 330 19.88 0.51 3.86
C LEU A 330 19.05 1.68 3.34
N PHE A 331 17.73 1.55 3.48
CA PHE A 331 16.72 2.48 2.94
C PHE A 331 15.82 2.98 4.09
N PRO A 332 16.15 4.09 4.76
CA PRO A 332 15.31 4.68 5.79
C PRO A 332 14.11 5.41 5.18
N SER A 333 13.00 5.48 5.91
CA SER A 333 11.81 6.26 5.55
C SER A 333 11.20 6.92 6.77
N ILE A 334 10.63 8.10 6.56
CA ILE A 334 9.80 8.80 7.53
C ILE A 334 8.66 9.51 6.81
N GLY A 335 7.51 9.66 7.45
CA GLY A 335 6.39 10.35 6.83
C GLY A 335 5.26 10.64 7.78
N VAL A 336 4.32 11.43 7.26
CA VAL A 336 3.10 11.84 7.95
C VAL A 336 1.89 11.63 7.05
N GLY A 337 0.73 11.53 7.65
CA GLY A 337 -0.50 11.40 6.89
C GLY A 337 -1.74 11.75 7.67
N VAL A 338 -2.86 11.69 6.97
CA VAL A 338 -4.19 11.86 7.54
C VAL A 338 -5.11 10.78 6.98
N GLN A 339 -5.95 10.24 7.87
CA GLN A 339 -6.95 9.23 7.53
C GLN A 339 -8.35 9.82 7.76
N TYR A 340 -9.25 9.54 6.82
CA TYR A 340 -10.66 9.90 6.92
C TYR A 340 -11.55 8.66 6.80
N PHE A 341 -12.40 8.42 7.80
CA PHE A 341 -13.34 7.31 7.81
C PHE A 341 -14.53 7.58 6.88
N LEU A 342 -14.50 6.99 5.69
CA LEU A 342 -15.58 7.06 4.69
C LEU A 342 -16.81 6.30 5.16
N LYS A 343 -16.62 5.09 5.69
CA LYS A 343 -17.67 4.22 6.25
C LYS A 343 -17.21 3.68 7.60
N PRO A 344 -17.41 4.39 8.72
CA PRO A 344 -16.93 3.97 10.04
C PRO A 344 -17.42 2.58 10.46
N ALA A 345 -18.69 2.26 10.19
CA ALA A 345 -19.27 0.95 10.52
C ALA A 345 -18.61 -0.22 9.77
N ALA A 346 -18.08 0.01 8.56
CA ALA A 346 -17.34 -0.98 7.78
C ALA A 346 -15.83 -0.87 7.95
N GLY A 347 -15.33 0.13 8.70
CA GLY A 347 -13.91 0.38 8.88
C GLY A 347 -13.19 0.86 7.61
N ILE A 348 -13.92 1.41 6.63
CA ILE A 348 -13.34 1.86 5.37
C ILE A 348 -12.82 3.28 5.52
N VAL A 349 -11.52 3.45 5.28
CA VAL A 349 -10.80 4.73 5.39
C VAL A 349 -10.16 5.12 4.06
N ALA A 350 -10.07 6.42 3.82
CA ALA A 350 -9.20 7.03 2.83
C ALA A 350 -7.98 7.61 3.54
N ASN A 351 -6.79 7.36 3.00
CA ASN A 351 -5.51 7.84 3.53
C ASN A 351 -4.84 8.77 2.53
N LEU A 352 -4.33 9.88 3.03
CA LEU A 352 -3.41 10.75 2.31
C LEU A 352 -2.12 10.81 3.11
N GLU A 353 -1.01 10.39 2.51
CA GLU A 353 0.28 10.25 3.18
C GLU A 353 1.38 10.92 2.35
N TYR A 354 2.32 11.57 3.04
CA TYR A 354 3.56 12.05 2.44
C TYR A 354 4.73 11.38 3.13
N ALA A 355 5.59 10.74 2.35
CA ALA A 355 6.73 9.98 2.83
C ALA A 355 8.02 10.45 2.15
N LEU A 356 9.10 10.44 2.92
CA LEU A 356 10.46 10.77 2.50
C LEU A 356 11.34 9.53 2.63
N GLY A 357 12.18 9.27 1.64
CA GLY A 357 13.24 8.29 1.64
C GLY A 357 14.63 8.95 1.55
N LYS A 358 15.68 8.14 1.43
CA LYS A 358 17.04 8.64 1.15
C LYS A 358 17.14 9.08 -0.34
N ASP A 359 18.21 9.81 -0.65
CA ASP A 359 18.63 10.17 -2.01
C ASP A 359 17.54 10.95 -2.79
N GLY A 360 16.76 11.80 -2.09
CA GLY A 360 15.69 12.60 -2.69
C GLY A 360 14.37 11.86 -2.94
N ASN A 361 14.29 10.57 -2.62
CA ASN A 361 13.05 9.82 -2.76
C ASN A 361 11.94 10.41 -1.91
N SER A 362 10.77 10.62 -2.51
CA SER A 362 9.57 11.07 -1.81
C SER A 362 8.32 10.58 -2.53
N ALA A 363 7.22 10.43 -1.82
CA ALA A 363 5.95 10.04 -2.41
C ALA A 363 4.78 10.70 -1.69
N LEU A 364 3.81 11.20 -2.45
CA LEU A 364 2.48 11.56 -1.98
C LEU A 364 1.53 10.44 -2.38
N LEU A 365 0.94 9.78 -1.39
CA LEU A 365 0.16 8.57 -1.60
C LEU A 365 -1.28 8.79 -1.16
N PHE A 366 -2.22 8.52 -2.05
CA PHE A 366 -3.62 8.38 -1.71
C PHE A 366 -4.00 6.90 -1.78
N LYS A 367 -4.54 6.36 -0.69
CA LYS A 367 -4.90 4.95 -0.58
C LYS A 367 -6.29 4.80 0.02
N MET A 368 -6.99 3.75 -0.37
CA MET A 368 -8.19 3.28 0.30
C MET A 368 -7.87 2.05 1.17
N GLY A 369 -8.43 2.00 2.36
CA GLY A 369 -8.11 0.98 3.35
C GLY A 369 -6.86 1.36 4.14
N TYR A 370 -6.20 0.33 4.65
CA TYR A 370 -5.04 0.49 5.48
C TYR A 370 -3.77 0.84 4.68
N ALA A 371 -2.86 1.61 5.30
CA ALA A 371 -1.63 2.07 4.65
C ALA A 371 -0.69 0.95 4.19
N TRP A 372 -0.78 -0.24 4.82
CA TRP A 372 0.04 -1.41 4.50
C TRP A 372 -0.71 -2.47 3.73
#